data_53eed0ca2332eb2770eff10aaa5cfd07
#
_entry.id   53eed0ca2332eb2770eff10aaa5cfd07
#
_cell.length_a   1.000
_cell.length_b   1.000
_cell.length_c   1.000
_cell.angle_alpha   90.00
_cell.angle_beta   90.00
_cell.angle_gamma   90.00
#
_symmetry.space_group_name_H-M   'P 1'
#
loop_
_entity.id
_entity.type
_entity.pdbx_description
1 polymer ?
#
loop_
_entity_poly.entity_id
_entity_poly.type
_entity_poly.pdbx_seq_one_letter_code
_entity_poly.pdbx_strand_id
1 'polypeptide(L)'
;KKYTPESKDPQSANYYSNYPKFFVSFLKSLWDNKATKENDFAYHWLPKMDDGKHYSTMHMFDKMYDGKIKGFFAIGADPAVSTPNSNKVRKALQNLDWLIGENIFNNETYEFWRGPGVDPKKIKTECFLLPASASMEKEGSQSNSGRWVQWKYKAAEAPGDAIPVGEIEIKIMGAVKKLYAKEGGVFPEPILNLKWDYLNEKGHFDVIKVAHQINGVFLQDTVIEDKAKGTTTLFKKGQLVPTFGNLQADGKTACGNWVISGSYTAEGINKMASRGKEDPTGLGLFPNWSYAWPVNRRILYNRASCDVNGKPYNPKRNILEWKGDKWVGDVPDGPWPPMADKAKGKYPFIMQKDGLGALFGPGMAEGPFPEHYEPLESPLAKNPMSGQLNNPAIEIFKGEMDKVASASEKFPYVCTTYSCTEHWCTGALTRWQA
;
A
#
# COMPACT_ATOMS: atom_id res chain seq x y z
N LYS A 1 -13.83 15.18 -8.21
CA LYS A 1 -13.95 16.54 -7.67
C LYS A 1 -15.41 16.96 -7.41
N LYS A 2 -16.35 16.59 -8.26
CA LYS A 2 -17.80 16.79 -8.07
C LYS A 2 -18.51 15.62 -7.36
N TYR A 3 -17.82 14.53 -7.12
CA TYR A 3 -18.45 13.22 -6.97
C TYR A 3 -18.66 12.78 -5.53
N THR A 4 -17.98 13.41 -4.59
CA THR A 4 -18.14 13.04 -3.18
C THR A 4 -18.40 14.31 -2.39
N PRO A 5 -19.63 14.54 -1.91
CA PRO A 5 -19.94 15.68 -1.07
C PRO A 5 -19.11 15.60 0.21
N GLU A 6 -18.75 16.76 0.75
CA GLU A 6 -18.05 16.84 2.02
C GLU A 6 -18.91 16.20 3.11
N SER A 7 -18.32 15.25 3.83
CA SER A 7 -18.97 14.59 4.94
C SER A 7 -19.01 15.53 6.14
N LYS A 8 -20.15 15.62 6.79
CA LYS A 8 -20.31 16.32 8.08
C LYS A 8 -19.86 15.44 9.26
N ASP A 9 -19.53 14.17 9.02
CA ASP A 9 -18.97 13.29 10.05
C ASP A 9 -17.57 13.81 10.45
N PRO A 10 -17.35 14.20 11.71
CA PRO A 10 -16.06 14.71 12.18
C PRO A 10 -14.94 13.67 12.09
N GLN A 11 -15.30 12.42 11.86
CA GLN A 11 -14.37 11.31 11.70
C GLN A 11 -14.00 11.06 10.22
N SER A 12 -14.64 11.72 9.27
CA SER A 12 -14.27 11.61 7.86
C SER A 12 -12.96 12.33 7.58
N ALA A 13 -12.11 11.70 6.78
CA ALA A 13 -10.91 12.35 6.25
C ALA A 13 -11.24 13.44 5.23
N ASN A 14 -12.46 13.45 4.71
CA ASN A 14 -12.90 14.38 3.65
C ASN A 14 -11.88 14.52 2.53
N TYR A 15 -11.45 13.37 1.98
CA TYR A 15 -10.32 13.26 1.07
C TYR A 15 -10.34 14.31 -0.06
N TYR A 16 -11.50 14.48 -0.70
CA TYR A 16 -11.58 15.37 -1.86
C TYR A 16 -11.49 16.86 -1.51
N SER A 17 -12.07 17.29 -0.40
CA SER A 17 -11.94 18.67 0.07
C SER A 17 -10.56 18.97 0.65
N ASN A 18 -9.91 17.96 1.24
CA ASN A 18 -8.56 18.05 1.80
C ASN A 18 -7.44 17.70 0.80
N TYR A 19 -7.79 17.22 -0.39
CA TYR A 19 -6.82 16.81 -1.40
C TYR A 19 -5.75 17.87 -1.71
N PRO A 20 -6.06 19.17 -1.85
CA PRO A 20 -5.04 20.18 -2.11
C PRO A 20 -3.93 20.19 -1.06
N LYS A 21 -4.26 20.14 0.24
CA LYS A 21 -3.24 20.14 1.30
C LYS A 21 -2.44 18.84 1.37
N PHE A 22 -3.08 17.71 1.07
CA PHE A 22 -2.38 16.42 1.00
C PHE A 22 -1.40 16.40 -0.16
N PHE A 23 -1.85 16.84 -1.33
CA PHE A 23 -1.07 16.78 -2.54
C PHE A 23 0.05 17.82 -2.57
N VAL A 24 -0.20 19.06 -2.16
CA VAL A 24 0.84 20.08 -2.05
C VAL A 24 1.91 19.67 -1.04
N SER A 25 1.51 19.13 0.12
CA SER A 25 2.48 18.63 1.10
C SER A 25 3.32 17.46 0.56
N PHE A 26 2.74 16.61 -0.28
CA PHE A 26 3.47 15.54 -0.97
C PHE A 26 4.52 16.11 -1.93
N LEU A 27 4.15 17.07 -2.78
CA LEU A 27 5.08 17.73 -3.70
C LEU A 27 6.22 18.43 -2.93
N LYS A 28 5.88 19.09 -1.82
CA LYS A 28 6.86 19.71 -0.93
C LYS A 28 7.81 18.68 -0.29
N SER A 29 7.32 17.48 -0.01
CA SER A 29 8.19 16.40 0.51
C SER A 29 9.23 15.91 -0.51
N LEU A 30 8.90 15.97 -1.79
CA LEU A 30 9.81 15.59 -2.88
C LEU A 30 10.81 16.70 -3.22
N TRP A 31 10.39 17.96 -3.30
CA TRP A 31 11.19 19.04 -3.89
C TRP A 31 11.35 20.27 -2.99
N ASP A 32 10.89 20.22 -1.77
CA ASP A 32 11.06 21.22 -0.72
C ASP A 32 10.91 22.68 -1.24
N ASN A 33 12.00 23.48 -1.17
CA ASN A 33 12.00 24.88 -1.58
C ASN A 33 11.87 25.09 -3.11
N LYS A 34 12.05 24.04 -3.91
CA LYS A 34 11.85 24.09 -5.37
C LYS A 34 10.41 23.93 -5.78
N ALA A 35 9.58 23.32 -4.93
CA ALA A 35 8.13 23.25 -5.14
C ALA A 35 7.48 24.51 -4.58
N THR A 36 7.23 25.51 -5.43
CA THR A 36 6.68 26.81 -5.05
C THR A 36 5.30 27.03 -5.69
N LYS A 37 4.54 27.99 -5.17
CA LYS A 37 3.23 28.34 -5.72
C LYS A 37 3.32 28.82 -7.18
N GLU A 38 4.41 29.53 -7.51
CA GLU A 38 4.66 30.11 -8.84
C GLU A 38 4.87 29.03 -9.92
N ASN A 39 5.38 27.87 -9.54
CA ASN A 39 5.57 26.73 -10.45
C ASN A 39 4.57 25.57 -10.20
N ASP A 40 3.40 25.89 -9.63
CA ASP A 40 2.36 24.92 -9.27
C ASP A 40 2.92 23.75 -8.41
N PHE A 41 3.78 24.12 -7.45
CA PHE A 41 4.49 23.18 -6.55
C PHE A 41 5.26 22.09 -7.31
N ALA A 42 5.81 22.41 -8.48
CA ALA A 42 6.54 21.48 -9.36
C ALA A 42 5.67 20.29 -9.81
N TYR A 43 4.37 20.44 -9.92
CA TYR A 43 3.45 19.39 -10.37
C TYR A 43 3.84 18.80 -11.73
N HIS A 44 4.40 19.62 -12.62
CA HIS A 44 4.86 19.19 -13.95
C HIS A 44 6.06 18.23 -13.89
N TRP A 45 6.77 18.15 -12.76
CA TRP A 45 7.88 17.21 -12.56
C TRP A 45 7.42 15.78 -12.27
N LEU A 46 6.18 15.59 -11.84
CA LEU A 46 5.65 14.25 -11.63
C LEU A 46 5.44 13.53 -12.98
N PRO A 47 5.74 12.23 -13.05
CA PRO A 47 5.30 11.41 -14.17
C PRO A 47 3.77 11.38 -14.22
N LYS A 48 3.22 11.47 -15.46
CA LYS A 48 1.78 11.44 -15.70
C LYS A 48 1.40 10.12 -16.34
N MET A 49 0.32 9.53 -15.86
CA MET A 49 -0.24 8.28 -16.37
C MET A 49 -1.77 8.42 -16.48
N ASP A 50 -2.20 9.44 -17.22
CA ASP A 50 -3.60 9.82 -17.40
C ASP A 50 -4.14 9.51 -18.81
N ASP A 51 -3.52 8.56 -19.51
CA ASP A 51 -3.89 8.14 -20.85
C ASP A 51 -5.12 7.18 -20.89
N GLY A 52 -5.78 6.98 -19.76
CA GLY A 52 -6.95 6.11 -19.63
C GLY A 52 -6.63 4.61 -19.72
N LYS A 53 -5.35 4.22 -19.76
CA LYS A 53 -4.94 2.82 -19.83
C LYS A 53 -4.78 2.20 -18.43
N HIS A 54 -4.87 0.88 -18.39
CA HIS A 54 -4.59 0.12 -17.19
C HIS A 54 -3.08 -0.09 -17.01
N TYR A 55 -2.62 -0.01 -15.76
CA TYR A 55 -1.23 -0.20 -15.35
C TYR A 55 -1.09 -1.26 -14.25
N SER A 56 -1.91 -2.31 -14.31
CA SER A 56 -1.79 -3.44 -13.41
C SER A 56 -0.50 -4.23 -13.67
N THR A 57 -0.13 -5.08 -12.73
CA THR A 57 1.00 -6.01 -12.88
C THR A 57 0.93 -6.81 -14.17
N MET A 58 -0.27 -7.28 -14.54
CA MET A 58 -0.47 -8.04 -15.77
C MET A 58 -0.16 -7.21 -17.02
N HIS A 59 -0.64 -5.96 -17.08
CA HIS A 59 -0.32 -5.04 -18.19
C HIS A 59 1.16 -4.67 -18.25
N MET A 60 1.81 -4.57 -17.10
CA MET A 60 3.25 -4.31 -17.04
C MET A 60 4.02 -5.47 -17.72
N PHE A 61 3.71 -6.72 -17.38
CA PHE A 61 4.36 -7.87 -18.01
C PHE A 61 3.98 -8.05 -19.48
N ASP A 62 2.76 -7.67 -19.87
CA ASP A 62 2.37 -7.62 -21.29
C ASP A 62 3.24 -6.63 -22.08
N LYS A 63 3.38 -5.40 -21.59
CA LYS A 63 4.25 -4.39 -22.21
C LYS A 63 5.73 -4.79 -22.17
N MET A 64 6.16 -5.48 -21.14
CA MET A 64 7.52 -6.01 -21.03
C MET A 64 7.76 -7.13 -22.07
N TYR A 65 6.78 -8.02 -22.25
CA TYR A 65 6.81 -9.05 -23.30
C TYR A 65 6.91 -8.42 -24.70
N ASP A 66 6.20 -7.34 -24.94
CA ASP A 66 6.29 -6.55 -26.18
C ASP A 66 7.61 -5.75 -26.33
N GLY A 67 8.51 -5.83 -25.36
CA GLY A 67 9.79 -5.09 -25.38
C GLY A 67 9.64 -3.57 -25.19
N LYS A 68 8.49 -3.10 -24.69
CA LYS A 68 8.24 -1.67 -24.41
C LYS A 68 8.80 -1.23 -23.06
N ILE A 69 9.04 -2.14 -22.13
CA ILE A 69 9.72 -1.91 -20.86
C ILE A 69 11.11 -2.47 -20.98
N LYS A 70 12.12 -1.64 -20.66
CA LYS A 70 13.53 -1.95 -20.86
C LYS A 70 14.28 -2.25 -19.56
N GLY A 71 13.82 -1.72 -18.45
CA GLY A 71 14.43 -1.95 -17.15
C GLY A 71 13.39 -2.33 -16.11
N PHE A 72 13.76 -3.16 -15.14
CA PHE A 72 12.87 -3.62 -14.11
C PHE A 72 13.57 -3.76 -12.76
N PHE A 73 12.95 -3.19 -11.72
CA PHE A 73 13.31 -3.45 -10.33
C PHE A 73 12.35 -4.47 -9.73
N ALA A 74 12.86 -5.58 -9.25
CA ALA A 74 12.12 -6.59 -8.52
C ALA A 74 12.55 -6.59 -7.05
N ILE A 75 11.76 -5.96 -6.19
CA ILE A 75 12.08 -5.71 -4.79
C ILE A 75 11.26 -6.64 -3.90
N GLY A 76 11.92 -7.57 -3.21
CA GLY A 76 11.28 -8.48 -2.26
C GLY A 76 10.19 -9.37 -2.87
N ALA A 77 10.24 -9.67 -4.16
CA ALA A 77 9.22 -10.41 -4.88
C ALA A 77 9.81 -11.44 -5.85
N ASP A 78 8.99 -12.40 -6.25
CA ASP A 78 9.31 -13.40 -7.28
C ASP A 78 8.18 -13.48 -8.33
N PRO A 79 8.06 -12.47 -9.20
CA PRO A 79 7.00 -12.43 -10.19
C PRO A 79 7.05 -13.56 -11.23
N ALA A 80 8.19 -14.18 -11.48
CA ALA A 80 8.29 -15.34 -12.37
C ALA A 80 7.51 -16.57 -11.87
N VAL A 81 7.18 -16.59 -10.55
CA VAL A 81 6.40 -17.66 -9.92
C VAL A 81 5.03 -17.14 -9.45
N SER A 82 4.98 -15.96 -8.86
CA SER A 82 3.78 -15.45 -8.19
C SER A 82 2.78 -14.76 -9.13
N THR A 83 3.21 -14.37 -10.33
CA THR A 83 2.31 -13.70 -11.29
C THR A 83 1.65 -14.73 -12.20
N PRO A 84 0.34 -14.59 -12.48
CA PRO A 84 -0.35 -15.44 -13.45
C PRO A 84 0.36 -15.45 -14.81
N ASN A 85 0.25 -16.56 -15.54
CA ASN A 85 0.93 -16.78 -16.82
C ASN A 85 2.47 -16.67 -16.70
N SER A 86 3.05 -17.45 -15.81
CA SER A 86 4.50 -17.42 -15.52
C SER A 86 5.38 -17.67 -16.76
N ASN A 87 4.88 -18.40 -17.74
CA ASN A 87 5.61 -18.61 -19.02
C ASN A 87 5.77 -17.27 -19.77
N LYS A 88 4.74 -16.44 -19.82
CA LYS A 88 4.80 -15.10 -20.43
C LYS A 88 5.72 -14.18 -19.61
N VAL A 89 5.63 -14.22 -18.28
CA VAL A 89 6.50 -13.43 -17.39
C VAL A 89 7.97 -13.75 -17.65
N ARG A 90 8.35 -15.03 -17.67
CA ARG A 90 9.73 -15.46 -17.96
C ARG A 90 10.22 -15.04 -19.34
N LYS A 91 9.34 -15.04 -20.34
CA LYS A 91 9.65 -14.51 -21.68
C LYS A 91 9.81 -13.01 -21.67
N ALA A 92 8.95 -12.30 -20.91
CA ALA A 92 9.02 -10.85 -20.77
C ALA A 92 10.36 -10.39 -20.16
N LEU A 93 10.84 -11.10 -19.12
CA LEU A 93 12.14 -10.81 -18.50
C LEU A 93 13.31 -10.93 -19.47
N GLN A 94 13.20 -11.76 -20.50
CA GLN A 94 14.24 -11.93 -21.54
C GLN A 94 14.31 -10.72 -22.52
N ASN A 95 13.31 -9.84 -22.52
CA ASN A 95 13.23 -8.67 -23.38
C ASN A 95 13.72 -7.38 -22.71
N LEU A 96 14.15 -7.48 -21.45
CA LEU A 96 14.73 -6.35 -20.73
C LEU A 96 16.17 -6.10 -21.17
N ASP A 97 16.59 -4.85 -21.05
CA ASP A 97 18.01 -4.48 -21.12
C ASP A 97 18.70 -4.77 -19.79
N TRP A 98 18.01 -4.50 -18.66
CA TRP A 98 18.52 -4.81 -17.33
C TRP A 98 17.40 -5.20 -16.34
N LEU A 99 17.78 -6.03 -15.34
CA LEU A 99 16.98 -6.44 -14.21
C LEU A 99 17.77 -6.21 -12.91
N ILE A 100 17.22 -5.44 -11.99
CA ILE A 100 17.78 -5.28 -10.64
C ILE A 100 16.89 -6.02 -9.67
N GLY A 101 17.46 -6.99 -8.97
CA GLY A 101 16.84 -7.76 -7.92
C GLY A 101 17.34 -7.34 -6.54
N GLU A 102 16.44 -7.00 -5.64
CA GLU A 102 16.73 -6.70 -4.24
C GLU A 102 15.97 -7.69 -3.37
N ASN A 103 16.66 -8.71 -2.88
CA ASN A 103 16.00 -9.76 -2.13
C ASN A 103 16.92 -10.39 -1.07
N ILE A 104 16.30 -11.10 -0.12
CA ILE A 104 16.99 -11.88 0.90
C ILE A 104 17.55 -13.19 0.34
N PHE A 105 16.96 -13.71 -0.74
CA PHE A 105 17.39 -14.91 -1.43
C PHE A 105 17.37 -14.71 -2.94
N ASN A 106 18.21 -15.43 -3.64
CA ASN A 106 18.09 -15.63 -5.07
C ASN A 106 16.84 -16.45 -5.38
N ASN A 107 16.15 -16.16 -6.49
CA ASN A 107 14.92 -16.85 -6.87
C ASN A 107 14.76 -16.91 -8.41
N GLU A 108 13.66 -17.50 -8.87
CA GLU A 108 13.41 -17.77 -10.28
C GLU A 108 13.29 -16.51 -11.14
N THR A 109 12.90 -15.38 -10.56
CA THR A 109 12.88 -14.10 -11.27
C THR A 109 14.29 -13.63 -11.63
N TYR A 110 15.24 -13.79 -10.71
CA TYR A 110 16.62 -13.35 -10.94
C TYR A 110 17.45 -14.38 -11.72
N GLU A 111 16.95 -15.63 -11.75
CA GLU A 111 17.55 -16.73 -12.50
C GLU A 111 16.70 -17.16 -13.72
N PHE A 112 15.81 -16.31 -14.23
CA PHE A 112 14.95 -16.63 -15.38
C PHE A 112 15.73 -17.17 -16.57
N TRP A 113 16.98 -16.77 -16.73
CA TRP A 113 17.90 -17.19 -17.79
C TRP A 113 18.37 -18.65 -17.67
N ARG A 114 18.15 -19.29 -16.50
CA ARG A 114 18.36 -20.73 -16.27
C ARG A 114 17.07 -21.56 -16.42
N GLY A 115 15.96 -20.92 -16.79
CA GLY A 115 14.67 -21.57 -16.87
C GLY A 115 14.62 -22.64 -17.97
N PRO A 116 13.63 -23.56 -17.89
CA PRO A 116 13.47 -24.63 -18.89
C PRO A 116 13.34 -24.06 -20.31
N GLY A 117 14.13 -24.60 -21.26
CA GLY A 117 14.11 -24.20 -22.64
C GLY A 117 14.77 -22.84 -22.96
N VAL A 118 15.43 -22.22 -21.99
CA VAL A 118 16.19 -20.98 -22.19
C VAL A 118 17.65 -21.32 -22.51
N ASP A 119 18.17 -20.67 -23.55
CA ASP A 119 19.60 -20.71 -23.86
C ASP A 119 20.28 -19.44 -23.28
N PRO A 120 21.08 -19.55 -22.20
CA PRO A 120 21.67 -18.41 -21.54
C PRO A 120 22.54 -17.53 -22.47
N LYS A 121 23.11 -18.12 -23.51
CA LYS A 121 23.96 -17.41 -24.49
C LYS A 121 23.19 -16.42 -25.34
N LYS A 122 21.86 -16.57 -25.41
CA LYS A 122 20.95 -15.68 -26.18
C LYS A 122 20.36 -14.59 -25.34
N ILE A 123 20.50 -14.64 -24.02
CA ILE A 123 19.96 -13.62 -23.10
C ILE A 123 20.87 -12.41 -23.13
N LYS A 124 20.28 -11.25 -23.37
CA LYS A 124 20.96 -9.94 -23.36
C LYS A 124 20.71 -9.13 -22.09
N THR A 125 19.71 -9.52 -21.31
CA THR A 125 19.36 -8.82 -20.08
C THR A 125 20.52 -8.90 -19.08
N GLU A 126 21.01 -7.76 -18.65
CA GLU A 126 22.00 -7.67 -17.58
C GLU A 126 21.30 -7.77 -16.22
N CYS A 127 21.71 -8.73 -15.39
CA CYS A 127 21.07 -9.02 -14.10
C CYS A 127 21.97 -8.59 -12.94
N PHE A 128 21.43 -7.74 -12.06
CA PHE A 128 22.08 -7.32 -10.82
C PHE A 128 21.29 -7.88 -9.64
N LEU A 129 21.92 -8.71 -8.83
CA LEU A 129 21.33 -9.22 -7.58
C LEU A 129 21.99 -8.51 -6.41
N LEU A 130 21.20 -7.70 -5.70
CA LEU A 130 21.64 -6.91 -4.56
C LEU A 130 21.10 -7.56 -3.28
N PRO A 131 21.97 -7.99 -2.34
CA PRO A 131 21.54 -8.67 -1.13
C PRO A 131 20.84 -7.68 -0.19
N ALA A 132 19.57 -7.99 0.12
CA ALA A 132 18.74 -7.18 1.01
C ALA A 132 18.59 -7.84 2.38
N SER A 133 18.58 -7.04 3.44
CA SER A 133 18.36 -7.52 4.79
C SER A 133 16.92 -7.96 5.03
N ALA A 134 16.74 -9.02 5.82
CA ALA A 134 15.45 -9.53 6.24
C ALA A 134 14.73 -8.56 7.20
N SER A 135 13.46 -8.82 7.48
CA SER A 135 12.66 -7.95 8.33
C SER A 135 13.23 -7.75 9.73
N MET A 136 13.78 -8.80 10.35
CA MET A 136 14.38 -8.75 11.68
C MET A 136 15.76 -8.07 11.73
N GLU A 137 16.39 -7.90 10.58
CA GLU A 137 17.74 -7.36 10.43
C GLU A 137 17.75 -5.85 10.16
N LYS A 138 16.58 -5.23 10.18
CA LYS A 138 16.42 -3.78 9.97
C LYS A 138 15.34 -3.20 10.87
N GLU A 139 15.49 -1.92 11.17
CA GLU A 139 14.51 -1.13 11.89
C GLU A 139 13.52 -0.47 10.93
N GLY A 140 12.32 -0.15 11.41
CA GLY A 140 11.32 0.57 10.64
C GLY A 140 9.88 0.29 11.07
N SER A 141 8.93 0.78 10.26
CA SER A 141 7.51 0.56 10.51
C SER A 141 6.95 -0.58 9.67
N GLN A 142 5.93 -1.22 10.20
CA GLN A 142 5.13 -2.24 9.51
C GLN A 142 3.65 -1.92 9.68
N SER A 143 2.91 -1.92 8.58
CA SER A 143 1.46 -1.70 8.59
C SER A 143 0.71 -2.91 8.05
N ASN A 144 -0.59 -2.98 8.36
CA ASN A 144 -1.50 -3.98 7.85
C ASN A 144 -2.86 -3.39 7.45
N SER A 145 -3.72 -4.20 6.84
CA SER A 145 -5.06 -3.79 6.40
C SER A 145 -6.00 -3.41 7.56
N GLY A 146 -5.70 -3.82 8.79
CA GLY A 146 -6.42 -3.41 10.00
C GLY A 146 -6.10 -1.98 10.44
N ARG A 147 -5.32 -1.23 9.66
CA ARG A 147 -4.90 0.15 9.93
C ARG A 147 -3.99 0.33 11.13
N TRP A 148 -3.21 -0.68 11.43
CA TRP A 148 -2.16 -0.60 12.43
C TRP A 148 -0.84 -0.32 11.77
N VAL A 149 -0.06 0.59 12.38
CA VAL A 149 1.33 0.85 12.05
C VAL A 149 2.15 0.65 13.31
N GLN A 150 3.02 -0.33 13.28
CA GLN A 150 3.89 -0.69 14.39
C GLN A 150 5.33 -0.36 14.04
N TRP A 151 6.06 0.18 15.00
CA TRP A 151 7.50 0.29 14.91
C TRP A 151 8.14 -0.99 15.40
N LYS A 152 9.08 -1.50 14.65
CA LYS A 152 9.94 -2.63 15.01
C LYS A 152 11.39 -2.18 15.05
N TYR A 153 12.11 -2.69 16.00
CA TYR A 153 13.54 -2.46 16.14
C TYR A 153 14.30 -3.59 15.45
N LYS A 154 15.55 -3.27 15.03
CA LYS A 154 16.48 -4.27 14.55
C LYS A 154 16.77 -5.29 15.65
N ALA A 155 16.63 -6.57 15.35
CA ALA A 155 16.83 -7.66 16.31
C ALA A 155 18.10 -8.47 16.06
N ALA A 156 18.64 -8.45 14.84
CA ALA A 156 19.84 -9.17 14.44
C ALA A 156 20.64 -8.38 13.42
N GLU A 157 21.93 -8.67 13.28
CA GLU A 157 22.74 -8.16 12.18
C GLU A 157 22.45 -8.92 10.90
N ALA A 158 22.46 -8.22 9.78
CA ALA A 158 22.32 -8.86 8.47
C ALA A 158 23.60 -9.65 8.12
N PRO A 159 23.48 -10.81 7.46
CA PRO A 159 24.64 -11.61 7.07
C PRO A 159 25.36 -10.98 5.87
N GLY A 160 26.69 -11.14 5.84
CA GLY A 160 27.52 -10.76 4.68
C GLY A 160 27.34 -9.28 4.31
N ASP A 161 27.09 -9.05 3.02
CA ASP A 161 26.92 -7.69 2.47
C ASP A 161 25.45 -7.23 2.41
N ALA A 162 24.54 -7.96 3.04
CA ALA A 162 23.13 -7.60 3.01
C ALA A 162 22.84 -6.32 3.80
N ILE A 163 22.14 -5.39 3.15
CA ILE A 163 21.78 -4.09 3.73
C ILE A 163 20.27 -3.83 3.55
N PRO A 164 19.68 -2.90 4.32
CA PRO A 164 18.29 -2.51 4.13
C PRO A 164 18.02 -2.02 2.70
N VAL A 165 16.88 -2.44 2.12
CA VAL A 165 16.45 -1.98 0.79
C VAL A 165 16.50 -0.45 0.68
N GLY A 166 16.03 0.29 1.71
CA GLY A 166 16.12 1.74 1.71
C GLY A 166 17.55 2.29 1.57
N GLU A 167 18.56 1.58 2.08
CA GLU A 167 19.97 1.96 1.89
C GLU A 167 20.45 1.66 0.45
N ILE A 168 20.00 0.55 -0.14
CA ILE A 168 20.28 0.23 -1.55
C ILE A 168 19.73 1.35 -2.44
N GLU A 169 18.46 1.72 -2.25
CA GLU A 169 17.79 2.77 -3.01
C GLU A 169 18.48 4.13 -2.88
N ILE A 170 18.96 4.47 -1.67
CA ILE A 170 19.70 5.72 -1.45
C ILE A 170 21.01 5.74 -2.25
N LYS A 171 21.74 4.63 -2.27
CA LYS A 171 22.99 4.49 -3.01
C LYS A 171 22.75 4.58 -4.52
N ILE A 172 21.75 3.88 -5.04
CA ILE A 172 21.37 3.93 -6.45
C ILE A 172 20.96 5.35 -6.85
N MET A 173 20.02 5.96 -6.14
CA MET A 173 19.58 7.33 -6.46
C MET A 173 20.71 8.35 -6.31
N GLY A 174 21.59 8.18 -5.34
CA GLY A 174 22.77 9.01 -5.18
C GLY A 174 23.70 8.93 -6.41
N ALA A 175 23.90 7.74 -6.97
CA ALA A 175 24.65 7.53 -8.20
C ALA A 175 23.92 8.14 -9.41
N VAL A 176 22.62 7.94 -9.54
CA VAL A 176 21.79 8.54 -10.60
C VAL A 176 21.88 10.07 -10.55
N LYS A 177 21.73 10.69 -9.38
CA LYS A 177 21.87 12.15 -9.25
C LYS A 177 23.26 12.66 -9.69
N LYS A 178 24.32 11.93 -9.34
CA LYS A 178 25.70 12.29 -9.77
C LYS A 178 25.85 12.21 -11.29
N LEU A 179 25.28 11.18 -11.92
CA LEU A 179 25.30 11.03 -13.38
C LEU A 179 24.53 12.16 -14.06
N TYR A 180 23.30 12.47 -13.59
CA TYR A 180 22.52 13.58 -14.10
C TYR A 180 23.21 14.93 -13.94
N ALA A 181 23.91 15.15 -12.82
CA ALA A 181 24.68 16.37 -12.60
C ALA A 181 25.86 16.49 -13.54
N LYS A 182 26.52 15.37 -13.91
CA LYS A 182 27.69 15.34 -14.79
C LYS A 182 27.30 15.38 -16.26
N GLU A 183 26.30 14.63 -16.66
CA GLU A 183 25.99 14.35 -18.07
C GLU A 183 24.75 15.10 -18.57
N GLY A 184 23.98 15.69 -17.66
CA GLY A 184 22.67 16.27 -17.99
C GLY A 184 21.62 15.21 -18.26
N GLY A 185 20.69 15.51 -19.16
CA GLY A 185 19.60 14.61 -19.55
C GLY A 185 18.48 15.41 -20.17
N VAL A 186 17.48 14.71 -20.69
CA VAL A 186 16.33 15.35 -21.37
C VAL A 186 15.47 16.18 -20.39
N PHE A 187 15.37 15.72 -19.15
CA PHE A 187 14.57 16.37 -18.11
C PHE A 187 15.22 16.15 -16.73
N PRO A 188 16.34 16.83 -16.43
CA PRO A 188 17.15 16.57 -15.26
C PRO A 188 16.58 17.17 -13.95
N GLU A 189 15.76 18.23 -14.03
CA GLU A 189 15.33 19.01 -12.89
C GLU A 189 14.62 18.18 -11.79
N PRO A 190 13.68 17.27 -12.10
CA PRO A 190 13.04 16.46 -11.09
C PRO A 190 14.03 15.63 -10.28
N ILE A 191 15.04 15.07 -10.93
CA ILE A 191 16.06 14.20 -10.33
C ILE A 191 17.04 15.04 -9.51
N LEU A 192 17.60 16.09 -10.09
CA LEU A 192 18.60 16.92 -9.43
C LEU A 192 18.05 17.62 -8.17
N ASN A 193 16.80 18.07 -8.24
CA ASN A 193 16.15 18.77 -7.14
C ASN A 193 15.39 17.86 -6.16
N LEU A 194 15.34 16.54 -6.40
CA LEU A 194 14.70 15.61 -5.48
C LEU A 194 15.38 15.67 -4.11
N LYS A 195 14.56 15.87 -3.06
CA LYS A 195 15.04 15.78 -1.68
C LYS A 195 15.33 14.33 -1.35
N TRP A 196 16.58 13.99 -1.13
CA TRP A 196 17.05 12.62 -0.95
C TRP A 196 18.13 12.57 0.15
N ASP A 197 17.78 13.14 1.33
CA ASP A 197 18.68 13.25 2.48
C ASP A 197 18.25 12.30 3.60
N TYR A 198 18.59 11.03 3.44
CA TYR A 198 18.27 9.98 4.39
C TYR A 198 19.51 9.35 5.02
N LEU A 199 20.63 10.05 4.97
CA LEU A 199 21.82 9.62 5.68
C LEU A 199 21.98 10.40 7.01
N ASN A 200 22.47 9.73 8.03
CA ASN A 200 22.87 10.37 9.28
C ASN A 200 24.24 11.05 9.12
N GLU A 201 24.73 11.70 10.19
CA GLU A 201 26.02 12.39 10.20
C GLU A 201 27.22 11.47 9.89
N LYS A 202 27.08 10.16 10.14
CA LYS A 202 28.09 9.14 9.84
C LYS A 202 27.98 8.57 8.42
N GLY A 203 27.04 9.05 7.61
CA GLY A 203 26.80 8.57 6.25
C GLY A 203 26.02 7.24 6.17
N HIS A 204 25.41 6.78 7.27
CA HIS A 204 24.58 5.59 7.29
C HIS A 204 23.10 5.93 7.08
N PHE A 205 22.36 4.97 6.56
CA PHE A 205 20.90 5.06 6.39
C PHE A 205 20.19 5.38 7.70
N ASP A 206 19.34 6.40 7.66
CA ASP A 206 18.55 6.87 8.78
C ASP A 206 17.05 6.71 8.48
N VAL A 207 16.49 5.61 8.95
CA VAL A 207 15.06 5.29 8.78
C VAL A 207 14.16 6.30 9.53
N ILE A 208 14.66 6.99 10.54
CA ILE A 208 13.90 8.02 11.27
C ILE A 208 13.64 9.22 10.36
N LYS A 209 14.65 9.64 9.58
CA LYS A 209 14.45 10.71 8.58
C LYS A 209 13.37 10.36 7.56
N VAL A 210 13.35 9.11 7.10
CA VAL A 210 12.28 8.61 6.20
C VAL A 210 10.92 8.65 6.91
N ALA A 211 10.84 8.17 8.14
CA ALA A 211 9.60 8.16 8.90
C ALA A 211 9.08 9.59 9.19
N HIS A 212 9.96 10.54 9.48
CA HIS A 212 9.60 11.95 9.67
C HIS A 212 9.08 12.58 8.37
N GLN A 213 9.71 12.30 7.22
CA GLN A 213 9.22 12.78 5.93
C GLN A 213 7.84 12.18 5.60
N ILE A 214 7.64 10.89 5.84
CA ILE A 214 6.34 10.23 5.64
C ILE A 214 5.28 10.86 6.54
N ASN A 215 5.57 11.02 7.82
CA ASN A 215 4.65 11.66 8.78
C ASN A 215 4.31 13.10 8.40
N GLY A 216 5.30 13.84 7.95
CA GLY A 216 5.23 15.25 7.61
C GLY A 216 5.83 16.17 8.67
N VAL A 217 6.28 17.33 8.19
CA VAL A 217 6.99 18.36 8.94
C VAL A 217 6.51 19.75 8.55
N PHE A 218 6.51 20.69 9.52
CA PHE A 218 6.30 22.10 9.26
C PHE A 218 7.58 22.73 8.68
N LEU A 219 7.48 23.34 7.51
CA LEU A 219 8.60 23.98 6.80
C LEU A 219 8.86 25.40 7.28
N GLN A 220 7.90 25.99 7.98
CA GLN A 220 7.97 27.31 8.59
C GLN A 220 7.02 27.41 9.78
N ASP A 221 7.18 28.42 10.61
CA ASP A 221 6.26 28.72 11.71
C ASP A 221 4.83 28.87 11.16
N THR A 222 3.90 28.10 11.72
CA THR A 222 2.54 27.99 11.21
C THR A 222 1.53 28.02 12.36
N VAL A 223 0.61 28.98 12.29
CA VAL A 223 -0.50 29.08 13.24
C VAL A 223 -1.70 28.33 12.67
N ILE A 224 -2.25 27.42 13.44
CA ILE A 224 -3.44 26.65 13.08
C ILE A 224 -4.53 26.87 14.11
N GLU A 225 -5.72 27.25 13.63
CA GLU A 225 -6.93 27.40 14.43
C GLU A 225 -7.73 26.09 14.39
N ASP A 226 -8.03 25.52 15.54
CA ASP A 226 -9.01 24.45 15.71
C ASP A 226 -10.38 25.09 16.01
N LYS A 227 -11.16 25.30 14.96
CA LYS A 227 -12.49 25.94 15.06
C LYS A 227 -13.48 25.15 15.93
N ALA A 228 -13.29 23.84 16.03
CA ALA A 228 -14.17 22.98 16.83
C ALA A 228 -13.92 23.14 18.34
N LYS A 229 -12.67 23.46 18.70
CA LYS A 229 -12.27 23.69 20.10
C LYS A 229 -12.08 25.16 20.45
N GLY A 230 -12.11 26.06 19.46
CA GLY A 230 -11.83 27.49 19.65
C GLY A 230 -10.39 27.74 20.11
N THR A 231 -9.44 26.87 19.77
CA THR A 231 -8.05 26.99 20.20
C THR A 231 -7.12 27.27 19.02
N THR A 232 -6.08 28.05 19.28
CA THR A 232 -5.04 28.37 18.30
C THR A 232 -3.72 27.78 18.76
N THR A 233 -3.04 27.07 17.86
CA THR A 233 -1.76 26.44 18.12
C THR A 233 -0.70 26.96 17.15
N LEU A 234 0.44 27.38 17.68
CA LEU A 234 1.62 27.72 16.89
C LEU A 234 2.53 26.50 16.78
N PHE A 235 2.72 26.00 15.57
CA PHE A 235 3.74 25.00 15.26
C PHE A 235 4.99 25.68 14.72
N LYS A 236 6.14 25.32 15.24
CA LYS A 236 7.44 25.84 14.82
C LYS A 236 7.97 25.09 13.61
N LYS A 237 8.78 25.78 12.81
CA LYS A 237 9.56 25.14 11.74
C LYS A 237 10.34 23.94 12.27
N GLY A 238 10.25 22.82 11.57
CA GLY A 238 10.92 21.57 11.95
C GLY A 238 10.09 20.65 12.85
N GLN A 239 9.02 21.13 13.48
CA GLN A 239 8.12 20.25 14.22
C GLN A 239 7.37 19.29 13.30
N LEU A 240 7.09 18.09 13.81
CA LEU A 240 6.35 17.07 13.07
C LEU A 240 4.85 17.37 13.05
N VAL A 241 4.20 16.98 11.98
CA VAL A 241 2.75 17.18 11.82
C VAL A 241 2.00 16.16 12.69
N PRO A 242 1.23 16.59 13.71
CA PRO A 242 0.62 15.67 14.67
C PRO A 242 -0.66 14.99 14.18
N THR A 243 -1.21 15.44 13.04
CA THR A 243 -2.38 14.84 12.37
C THR A 243 -2.47 15.35 10.93
N PHE A 244 -3.01 14.55 10.02
CA PHE A 244 -3.22 14.96 8.63
C PHE A 244 -4.07 16.23 8.50
N GLY A 245 -4.92 16.50 9.48
CA GLY A 245 -5.74 17.73 9.54
C GLY A 245 -4.90 19.02 9.55
N ASN A 246 -3.69 18.97 10.07
CA ASN A 246 -2.77 20.10 10.19
C ASN A 246 -1.94 20.36 8.92
N LEU A 247 -1.99 19.50 7.91
CA LEU A 247 -1.35 19.74 6.61
C LEU A 247 -1.91 20.98 5.94
N GLN A 248 -1.07 21.70 5.18
CA GLN A 248 -1.40 22.99 4.59
C GLN A 248 -1.34 22.95 3.05
N ALA A 249 -2.31 23.61 2.40
CA ALA A 249 -2.37 23.71 0.94
C ALA A 249 -1.51 24.84 0.35
N ASP A 250 -0.92 25.68 1.21
CA ASP A 250 -0.09 26.83 0.81
C ASP A 250 1.42 26.54 0.81
N GLY A 251 1.80 25.27 1.04
CA GLY A 251 3.19 24.82 1.02
C GLY A 251 3.95 24.98 2.33
N LYS A 252 3.28 25.30 3.44
CA LYS A 252 3.90 25.41 4.78
C LYS A 252 4.25 24.05 5.39
N THR A 253 3.74 22.97 4.83
CA THR A 253 4.03 21.61 5.29
C THR A 253 4.55 20.73 4.16
N ALA A 254 5.40 19.76 4.51
CA ALA A 254 5.79 18.65 3.65
C ALA A 254 5.33 17.35 4.29
N CYS A 255 4.83 16.38 3.49
CA CYS A 255 4.37 15.10 4.00
C CYS A 255 4.38 14.05 2.88
N GLY A 256 5.17 13.00 3.03
CA GLY A 256 5.28 11.93 2.04
C GLY A 256 4.02 11.07 1.92
N ASN A 257 3.28 10.90 3.02
CA ASN A 257 2.03 10.15 3.00
C ASN A 257 1.05 10.63 4.08
N TRP A 258 0.06 11.41 3.67
CA TRP A 258 -0.96 11.98 4.56
C TRP A 258 -1.66 10.95 5.45
N VAL A 259 -1.82 9.71 4.97
CA VAL A 259 -2.48 8.63 5.71
C VAL A 259 -1.73 8.26 6.98
N ILE A 260 -0.40 8.36 6.95
CA ILE A 260 0.48 8.06 8.09
C ILE A 260 0.76 9.32 8.93
N SER A 261 0.36 10.49 8.46
CA SER A 261 0.55 11.75 9.18
C SER A 261 -0.12 11.71 10.56
N GLY A 262 0.65 12.05 11.58
CA GLY A 262 0.27 11.94 12.98
C GLY A 262 0.75 10.66 13.66
N SER A 263 1.55 9.83 12.99
CA SER A 263 2.27 8.71 13.62
C SER A 263 3.35 9.17 14.63
N TYR A 264 3.70 10.45 14.56
CA TYR A 264 4.51 11.15 15.57
C TYR A 264 3.70 12.29 16.22
N THR A 265 4.06 12.65 17.45
CA THR A 265 3.62 13.92 18.04
C THR A 265 4.43 15.09 17.45
N ALA A 266 4.01 16.32 17.70
CA ALA A 266 4.74 17.50 17.25
C ALA A 266 6.15 17.58 17.86
N GLU A 267 6.32 17.04 19.06
CA GLU A 267 7.57 16.98 19.82
C GLU A 267 8.50 15.83 19.40
N GLY A 268 8.04 14.95 18.49
CA GLY A 268 8.84 13.85 17.95
C GLY A 268 8.66 12.50 18.64
N ILE A 269 7.65 12.32 19.48
CA ILE A 269 7.37 11.01 20.08
C ILE A 269 6.76 10.07 19.04
N ASN A 270 7.38 8.92 18.83
CA ASN A 270 6.94 7.90 17.88
C ASN A 270 5.77 7.08 18.46
N LYS A 271 4.54 7.38 18.03
CA LYS A 271 3.34 6.65 18.48
C LYS A 271 3.27 5.22 17.96
N MET A 272 3.95 4.90 16.85
CA MET A 272 4.03 3.54 16.33
C MET A 272 4.81 2.60 17.27
N ALA A 273 5.70 3.16 18.09
CA ALA A 273 6.47 2.43 19.09
C ALA A 273 5.73 2.24 20.42
N SER A 274 4.55 2.84 20.58
CA SER A 274 3.75 2.70 21.80
C SER A 274 3.33 1.24 22.04
N ARG A 275 3.35 0.81 23.30
CA ARG A 275 3.00 -0.54 23.75
C ARG A 275 2.12 -0.49 25.00
N GLY A 276 1.26 0.53 25.09
CA GLY A 276 0.30 0.68 26.18
C GLY A 276 -0.70 -0.47 26.21
N LYS A 277 -0.81 -1.13 27.34
CA LYS A 277 -1.70 -2.30 27.55
C LYS A 277 -3.03 -1.93 28.22
N GLU A 278 -3.25 -0.65 28.44
CA GLU A 278 -4.48 -0.16 29.03
C GLU A 278 -5.63 -0.29 28.02
N ASP A 279 -6.69 -0.89 28.46
CA ASP A 279 -7.92 -1.03 27.66
C ASP A 279 -9.13 -0.59 28.48
N PRO A 280 -9.46 0.71 28.47
CA PRO A 280 -10.59 1.24 29.20
C PRO A 280 -11.94 0.71 28.68
N THR A 281 -11.96 0.06 27.51
CA THR A 281 -13.17 -0.51 26.92
C THR A 281 -13.47 -1.91 27.44
N GLY A 282 -12.45 -2.64 27.96
CA GLY A 282 -12.57 -4.05 28.33
C GLY A 282 -12.80 -5.01 27.17
N LEU A 283 -12.67 -4.52 25.92
CA LEU A 283 -12.95 -5.28 24.69
C LEU A 283 -11.68 -5.69 23.91
N GLY A 284 -10.51 -5.47 24.49
CA GLY A 284 -9.24 -5.78 23.81
C GLY A 284 -8.84 -4.78 22.74
N LEU A 285 -9.27 -3.53 22.82
CA LEU A 285 -8.97 -2.51 21.80
C LEU A 285 -7.58 -1.90 21.94
N PHE A 286 -7.02 -1.85 23.14
CA PHE A 286 -5.67 -1.33 23.43
C PHE A 286 -5.36 -0.03 22.69
N PRO A 287 -6.05 1.10 22.95
CA PRO A 287 -5.97 2.32 22.15
C PRO A 287 -4.57 2.92 22.09
N ASN A 288 -3.76 2.66 23.10
CA ASN A 288 -2.37 3.13 23.21
C ASN A 288 -1.34 2.10 22.73
N TRP A 289 -1.78 1.00 22.11
CA TRP A 289 -0.88 0.06 21.46
C TRP A 289 -0.66 0.44 20.01
N SER A 290 0.57 0.80 19.64
CA SER A 290 0.88 1.15 18.24
C SER A 290 0.11 2.39 17.75
N TYR A 291 0.14 2.67 16.46
CA TYR A 291 -0.59 3.75 15.82
C TYR A 291 -1.62 3.21 14.83
N ALA A 292 -2.84 3.70 14.88
CA ALA A 292 -3.89 3.37 13.90
C ALA A 292 -4.18 4.57 13.00
N TRP A 293 -4.15 4.36 11.69
CA TRP A 293 -4.32 5.40 10.67
C TRP A 293 -5.66 5.27 9.92
N PRO A 294 -6.22 6.30 9.27
CA PRO A 294 -6.01 7.70 9.61
C PRO A 294 -6.72 8.04 10.92
N VAL A 295 -6.30 9.13 11.56
CA VAL A 295 -6.88 9.63 12.82
C VAL A 295 -6.96 8.59 13.95
N ASN A 296 -5.96 7.72 14.05
CA ASN A 296 -5.87 6.70 15.08
C ASN A 296 -7.11 5.78 15.17
N ARG A 297 -7.54 5.25 14.04
CA ARG A 297 -8.70 4.34 13.98
C ARG A 297 -8.34 2.98 13.43
N ARG A 298 -8.85 1.96 14.09
CA ARG A 298 -8.80 0.56 13.64
C ARG A 298 -10.07 0.21 12.90
N ILE A 299 -9.96 -0.65 11.88
CA ILE A 299 -11.10 -1.22 11.19
C ILE A 299 -11.47 -2.50 11.94
N LEU A 300 -12.69 -2.54 12.44
CA LEU A 300 -13.28 -3.72 13.06
C LEU A 300 -14.52 -4.12 12.25
N TYR A 301 -14.50 -5.34 11.75
CA TYR A 301 -15.57 -5.86 10.88
C TYR A 301 -16.62 -6.68 11.64
N ASN A 302 -16.47 -6.87 12.94
CA ASN A 302 -17.31 -7.74 13.75
C ASN A 302 -18.77 -7.30 13.78
N ARG A 303 -19.02 -6.00 13.65
CA ARG A 303 -20.38 -5.45 13.57
C ARG A 303 -21.12 -5.85 12.29
N ALA A 304 -20.41 -6.31 11.26
CA ALA A 304 -21.05 -6.84 10.05
C ALA A 304 -21.90 -8.11 10.31
N SER A 305 -21.76 -8.70 11.49
CA SER A 305 -22.65 -9.78 11.96
C SER A 305 -24.02 -9.30 12.43
N CYS A 306 -24.24 -8.00 12.48
CA CYS A 306 -25.48 -7.36 12.96
C CYS A 306 -26.07 -6.42 11.92
N ASP A 307 -27.36 -6.11 12.07
CA ASP A 307 -28.01 -5.04 11.34
C ASP A 307 -27.57 -3.65 11.86
N VAL A 308 -28.05 -2.60 11.21
CA VAL A 308 -27.70 -1.20 11.56
C VAL A 308 -28.13 -0.77 12.98
N ASN A 309 -29.01 -1.54 13.61
CA ASN A 309 -29.46 -1.31 14.99
C ASN A 309 -28.69 -2.17 15.99
N GLY A 310 -27.73 -2.97 15.52
CA GLY A 310 -26.93 -3.85 16.35
C GLY A 310 -27.62 -5.15 16.74
N LYS A 311 -28.67 -5.55 16.00
CA LYS A 311 -29.34 -6.84 16.20
C LYS A 311 -28.64 -7.91 15.35
N PRO A 312 -28.20 -9.04 15.93
CA PRO A 312 -27.53 -10.09 15.19
C PRO A 312 -28.41 -10.69 14.09
N TYR A 313 -27.85 -10.90 12.91
CA TYR A 313 -28.50 -11.63 11.82
C TYR A 313 -28.72 -13.10 12.17
N ASN A 314 -27.85 -13.67 12.96
CA ASN A 314 -28.00 -15.03 13.48
C ASN A 314 -27.85 -15.05 15.01
N PRO A 315 -28.94 -14.96 15.77
CA PRO A 315 -28.92 -14.97 17.26
C PRO A 315 -28.32 -16.24 17.87
N LYS A 316 -28.33 -17.36 17.12
CA LYS A 316 -27.75 -18.64 17.60
C LYS A 316 -26.19 -18.66 17.42
N ARG A 317 -25.65 -17.74 16.66
CA ARG A 317 -24.20 -17.56 16.45
C ARG A 317 -23.88 -16.08 16.63
N ASN A 318 -24.21 -15.55 17.78
CA ASN A 318 -24.00 -14.15 18.09
C ASN A 318 -22.49 -13.86 18.24
N ILE A 319 -21.96 -13.03 17.34
CA ILE A 319 -20.59 -12.53 17.43
C ILE A 319 -20.57 -11.26 18.27
N LEU A 320 -21.46 -10.32 17.95
CA LEU A 320 -21.70 -9.09 18.68
C LEU A 320 -23.20 -8.75 18.64
N GLU A 321 -23.68 -8.03 19.65
CA GLU A 321 -24.96 -7.35 19.63
C GLU A 321 -24.92 -6.06 20.44
N TRP A 322 -25.76 -5.10 20.07
CA TRP A 322 -25.90 -3.86 20.80
C TRP A 322 -26.92 -4.02 21.95
N LYS A 323 -26.50 -3.73 23.17
CA LYS A 323 -27.35 -3.84 24.39
C LYS A 323 -27.78 -2.46 24.93
N GLY A 324 -28.11 -1.54 24.04
CA GLY A 324 -28.64 -0.22 24.40
C GLY A 324 -27.56 0.86 24.63
N ASP A 325 -26.49 0.52 25.31
CA ASP A 325 -25.40 1.43 25.66
C ASP A 325 -24.01 0.91 25.26
N LYS A 326 -23.88 -0.37 24.95
CA LYS A 326 -22.61 -1.02 24.64
C LYS A 326 -22.79 -2.20 23.68
N TRP A 327 -21.71 -2.53 22.99
CA TRP A 327 -21.58 -3.78 22.26
C TRP A 327 -21.18 -4.92 23.21
N VAL A 328 -21.84 -6.06 23.07
CA VAL A 328 -21.57 -7.28 23.85
C VAL A 328 -21.38 -8.45 22.89
N GLY A 329 -20.37 -9.27 23.13
CA GLY A 329 -20.09 -10.45 22.33
C GLY A 329 -18.72 -11.06 22.63
N ASP A 330 -18.37 -12.11 21.89
CA ASP A 330 -17.17 -12.90 22.12
C ASP A 330 -15.90 -12.31 21.46
N VAL A 331 -16.06 -11.22 20.73
CA VAL A 331 -14.96 -10.59 19.95
C VAL A 331 -14.83 -9.10 20.26
N PRO A 332 -13.63 -8.54 20.10
CA PRO A 332 -13.40 -7.11 20.29
C PRO A 332 -14.23 -6.25 19.36
N ASP A 333 -14.69 -5.09 19.86
CA ASP A 333 -15.38 -4.06 19.09
C ASP A 333 -14.99 -2.64 19.53
N GLY A 334 -15.47 -1.66 18.80
CA GLY A 334 -15.31 -0.25 19.16
C GLY A 334 -16.34 0.22 20.18
N PRO A 335 -16.09 1.33 20.87
CA PRO A 335 -16.98 1.88 21.89
C PRO A 335 -18.21 2.59 21.32
N TRP A 336 -18.51 2.43 20.05
CA TRP A 336 -19.51 3.21 19.33
C TRP A 336 -20.84 2.49 19.19
N PRO A 337 -21.96 3.19 19.37
CA PRO A 337 -23.30 2.62 19.22
C PRO A 337 -23.62 2.25 17.77
N PRO A 338 -24.74 1.57 17.50
CA PRO A 338 -25.25 1.32 16.17
C PRO A 338 -25.52 2.61 15.39
N MET A 339 -25.67 2.47 14.08
CA MET A 339 -25.90 3.59 13.17
C MET A 339 -27.21 4.34 13.42
N ALA A 340 -28.20 3.70 14.05
CA ALA A 340 -29.47 4.33 14.44
C ALA A 340 -29.26 5.51 15.40
N ASP A 341 -28.18 5.52 16.19
CA ASP A 341 -27.82 6.66 17.05
C ASP A 341 -26.97 7.68 16.26
N LYS A 342 -27.64 8.45 15.42
CA LYS A 342 -27.00 9.46 14.58
C LYS A 342 -26.30 10.58 15.35
N ALA A 343 -26.73 10.85 16.58
CA ALA A 343 -26.14 11.88 17.43
C ALA A 343 -24.70 11.55 17.82
N LYS A 344 -24.36 10.27 17.90
CA LYS A 344 -23.05 9.78 18.25
C LYS A 344 -22.20 9.40 17.04
N GLY A 345 -22.72 9.52 15.81
CA GLY A 345 -22.00 9.41 14.54
C GLY A 345 -21.27 8.08 14.33
N LYS A 346 -21.89 6.95 14.64
CA LYS A 346 -21.18 5.67 14.77
C LYS A 346 -21.54 4.69 13.66
N TYR A 347 -20.55 4.37 12.89
CA TYR A 347 -20.66 3.42 11.80
C TYR A 347 -19.80 2.18 12.08
N PRO A 348 -20.23 0.98 11.68
CA PRO A 348 -19.42 -0.23 11.83
C PRO A 348 -18.13 -0.20 10.97
N PHE A 349 -18.13 0.59 9.88
CA PHE A 349 -16.97 0.75 9.02
C PHE A 349 -16.56 2.22 8.92
N ILE A 350 -15.27 2.49 9.09
CA ILE A 350 -14.73 3.86 9.06
C ILE A 350 -14.95 4.55 7.70
N MET A 351 -14.94 3.80 6.61
CA MET A 351 -14.99 4.34 5.25
C MET A 351 -16.40 4.36 4.65
N GLN A 352 -17.37 3.71 5.28
CA GLN A 352 -18.75 3.63 4.80
C GLN A 352 -19.71 4.38 5.75
N LYS A 353 -20.52 5.26 5.18
CA LYS A 353 -21.50 6.02 5.97
C LYS A 353 -22.68 5.18 6.48
N ASP A 354 -23.09 4.20 5.68
CA ASP A 354 -24.20 3.30 5.99
C ASP A 354 -23.76 2.12 6.85
N GLY A 355 -22.46 1.91 7.01
CA GLY A 355 -21.90 0.80 7.76
C GLY A 355 -22.06 -0.57 7.08
N LEU A 356 -22.42 -0.58 5.81
CA LEU A 356 -22.61 -1.80 5.02
C LEU A 356 -21.37 -2.13 4.21
N GLY A 357 -21.08 -3.40 4.06
CA GLY A 357 -20.07 -3.90 3.14
C GLY A 357 -20.61 -3.93 1.70
N ALA A 358 -19.83 -3.45 0.74
CA ALA A 358 -20.15 -3.64 -0.67
C ALA A 358 -19.85 -5.10 -1.08
N LEU A 359 -20.81 -5.76 -1.70
CA LEU A 359 -20.68 -7.13 -2.18
C LEU A 359 -20.12 -7.20 -3.62
N PHE A 360 -19.94 -6.06 -4.25
CA PHE A 360 -19.49 -5.96 -5.64
C PHE A 360 -18.52 -4.78 -5.80
N GLY A 361 -17.63 -4.89 -6.75
CA GLY A 361 -16.62 -3.89 -7.04
C GLY A 361 -17.18 -2.65 -7.77
N PRO A 362 -16.33 -1.63 -7.97
CA PRO A 362 -16.67 -0.46 -8.77
C PRO A 362 -17.12 -0.85 -10.18
N GLY A 363 -18.20 -0.22 -10.65
CA GLY A 363 -18.77 -0.50 -11.97
C GLY A 363 -19.75 -1.66 -12.02
N MET A 364 -19.89 -2.44 -10.96
CA MET A 364 -20.86 -3.53 -10.81
C MET A 364 -20.83 -4.55 -11.97
N ALA A 365 -19.65 -4.78 -12.54
CA ALA A 365 -19.48 -5.73 -13.63
C ALA A 365 -19.87 -7.18 -13.23
N GLU A 366 -19.70 -7.49 -11.95
CA GLU A 366 -20.00 -8.79 -11.35
C GLU A 366 -21.47 -8.91 -10.91
N GLY A 367 -22.26 -7.85 -11.06
CA GLY A 367 -23.65 -7.80 -10.57
C GLY A 367 -23.74 -7.49 -9.07
N PRO A 368 -25.00 -7.31 -8.56
CA PRO A 368 -25.24 -6.90 -7.17
C PRO A 368 -25.14 -8.05 -6.15
N PHE A 369 -25.13 -9.30 -6.61
CA PHE A 369 -25.03 -10.48 -5.75
C PHE A 369 -23.86 -11.36 -6.20
N PRO A 370 -23.18 -12.03 -5.26
CA PRO A 370 -22.17 -13.02 -5.58
C PRO A 370 -22.80 -14.16 -6.42
N GLU A 371 -22.14 -14.50 -7.51
CA GLU A 371 -22.49 -15.61 -8.36
C GLU A 371 -21.35 -16.63 -8.40
N HIS A 372 -21.66 -17.86 -8.77
CA HIS A 372 -20.64 -18.84 -9.08
C HIS A 372 -20.13 -18.57 -10.51
N TYR A 373 -18.81 -18.46 -10.65
CA TYR A 373 -18.13 -18.41 -11.94
C TYR A 373 -17.13 -19.55 -12.02
N GLU A 374 -17.06 -20.17 -13.19
CA GLU A 374 -16.02 -21.13 -13.47
C GLU A 374 -14.65 -20.43 -13.59
N PRO A 375 -13.56 -21.09 -13.17
CA PRO A 375 -12.22 -20.62 -13.48
C PRO A 375 -12.02 -20.42 -14.98
N LEU A 376 -11.09 -19.54 -15.36
CA LEU A 376 -10.83 -19.24 -16.78
C LEU A 376 -10.47 -20.50 -17.59
N GLU A 377 -9.76 -21.45 -16.98
CA GLU A 377 -9.39 -22.74 -17.56
C GLU A 377 -10.15 -23.89 -16.88
N SER A 378 -11.48 -23.75 -16.79
CA SER A 378 -12.34 -24.82 -16.29
C SER A 378 -12.41 -26.00 -17.27
N PRO A 379 -12.47 -27.26 -16.78
CA PRO A 379 -12.79 -28.41 -17.62
C PRO A 379 -14.22 -28.38 -18.17
N LEU A 380 -15.11 -27.54 -17.62
CA LEU A 380 -16.50 -27.43 -18.01
C LEU A 380 -16.68 -26.43 -19.16
N ALA A 381 -17.49 -26.79 -20.13
CA ALA A 381 -17.87 -25.91 -21.23
C ALA A 381 -18.99 -24.93 -20.89
N LYS A 382 -19.69 -25.20 -19.77
CA LYS A 382 -20.80 -24.36 -19.29
C LYS A 382 -20.73 -24.28 -17.78
N ASN A 383 -21.09 -23.13 -17.25
CA ASN A 383 -21.29 -22.97 -15.82
C ASN A 383 -22.57 -23.74 -15.40
N PRO A 384 -22.49 -24.67 -14.44
CA PRO A 384 -23.65 -25.45 -14.00
C PRO A 384 -24.65 -24.63 -13.18
N MET A 385 -24.29 -23.46 -12.68
CA MET A 385 -25.07 -22.68 -11.73
C MET A 385 -25.52 -21.30 -12.26
N SER A 386 -24.92 -20.79 -13.33
CA SER A 386 -25.31 -19.51 -13.91
C SER A 386 -25.19 -19.48 -15.43
N GLY A 387 -25.76 -18.46 -16.06
CA GLY A 387 -25.67 -18.26 -17.50
C GLY A 387 -24.32 -17.75 -17.99
N GLN A 388 -23.46 -17.31 -17.10
CA GLN A 388 -22.11 -16.80 -17.42
C GLN A 388 -21.05 -17.83 -17.04
N LEU A 389 -20.18 -18.21 -17.97
CA LEU A 389 -19.12 -19.18 -17.70
C LEU A 389 -18.10 -18.60 -16.73
N ASN A 390 -17.49 -17.48 -17.08
CA ASN A 390 -16.44 -16.83 -16.29
C ASN A 390 -16.91 -15.49 -15.71
N ASN A 391 -16.21 -15.01 -14.69
CA ASN A 391 -16.46 -13.69 -14.12
C ASN A 391 -16.31 -12.60 -15.20
N PRO A 392 -17.33 -11.75 -15.43
CA PRO A 392 -17.30 -10.72 -16.47
C PRO A 392 -16.28 -9.61 -16.24
N ALA A 393 -15.73 -9.50 -15.03
CA ALA A 393 -14.66 -8.55 -14.71
C ALA A 393 -13.27 -9.04 -15.10
N ILE A 394 -13.12 -10.30 -15.57
CA ILE A 394 -11.83 -10.83 -16.01
C ILE A 394 -11.42 -10.17 -17.32
N GLU A 395 -10.22 -9.61 -17.33
CA GLU A 395 -9.57 -9.16 -18.55
C GLU A 395 -8.68 -10.27 -19.13
N ILE A 396 -8.90 -10.62 -20.40
CA ILE A 396 -8.14 -11.64 -21.11
C ILE A 396 -7.28 -10.94 -22.16
N PHE A 397 -5.97 -11.08 -22.05
CA PHE A 397 -5.04 -10.66 -23.09
C PHE A 397 -5.14 -11.59 -24.31
N LYS A 398 -4.87 -11.05 -25.50
CA LYS A 398 -5.08 -11.76 -26.78
C LYS A 398 -3.78 -12.14 -27.48
N GLY A 399 -2.66 -12.11 -26.77
CA GLY A 399 -1.36 -12.49 -27.32
C GLY A 399 -1.23 -14.00 -27.57
N GLU A 400 -0.15 -14.39 -28.21
CA GLU A 400 0.15 -15.79 -28.47
C GLU A 400 0.34 -16.59 -27.16
N MET A 401 0.90 -15.96 -26.14
CA MET A 401 1.14 -16.53 -24.81
C MET A 401 -0.10 -16.50 -23.91
N ASP A 402 -1.22 -15.95 -24.36
CA ASP A 402 -2.42 -15.74 -23.54
C ASP A 402 -3.56 -16.71 -23.88
N LYS A 403 -3.26 -17.77 -24.64
CA LYS A 403 -4.23 -18.79 -24.97
C LYS A 403 -4.60 -19.59 -23.73
N VAL A 404 -5.90 -19.69 -23.47
CA VAL A 404 -6.47 -20.47 -22.36
C VAL A 404 -7.06 -21.79 -22.89
N ALA A 405 -6.96 -22.85 -22.09
CA ALA A 405 -7.44 -24.18 -22.43
C ALA A 405 -8.74 -24.52 -21.69
N SER A 406 -9.80 -23.74 -21.95
CA SER A 406 -11.13 -24.03 -21.38
C SER A 406 -11.75 -25.28 -22.01
N ALA A 407 -12.47 -26.07 -21.21
CA ALA A 407 -13.16 -27.29 -21.60
C ALA A 407 -12.24 -28.31 -22.31
N SER A 408 -11.00 -28.39 -21.90
CA SER A 408 -9.99 -29.27 -22.49
C SER A 408 -9.97 -30.64 -21.82
N GLU A 409 -10.13 -31.69 -22.60
CA GLU A 409 -9.99 -33.08 -22.13
C GLU A 409 -8.57 -33.36 -21.59
N LYS A 410 -7.57 -32.63 -22.07
CA LYS A 410 -6.19 -32.75 -21.62
C LYS A 410 -5.99 -32.25 -20.18
N PHE A 411 -6.84 -31.32 -19.72
CA PHE A 411 -6.78 -30.72 -18.37
C PHE A 411 -8.11 -30.88 -17.65
N PRO A 412 -8.45 -32.13 -17.22
CA PRO A 412 -9.78 -32.45 -16.68
C PRO A 412 -9.97 -32.04 -15.21
N TYR A 413 -8.94 -31.54 -14.53
CA TYR A 413 -8.99 -31.19 -13.13
C TYR A 413 -8.88 -29.69 -12.90
N VAL A 414 -9.62 -29.20 -11.90
CA VAL A 414 -9.50 -27.82 -11.41
C VAL A 414 -8.52 -27.80 -10.25
N CYS A 415 -7.53 -26.92 -10.31
CA CYS A 415 -6.62 -26.65 -9.23
C CYS A 415 -7.14 -25.48 -8.40
N THR A 416 -7.21 -25.67 -7.10
CA THR A 416 -7.47 -24.58 -6.14
C THR A 416 -6.29 -24.43 -5.19
N THR A 417 -6.13 -23.22 -4.64
CA THR A 417 -5.11 -22.91 -3.66
C THR A 417 -5.76 -22.53 -2.32
N TYR A 418 -5.01 -22.72 -1.25
CA TYR A 418 -5.39 -22.26 0.08
C TYR A 418 -4.20 -21.59 0.76
N SER A 419 -4.48 -20.73 1.74
CA SER A 419 -3.44 -20.06 2.49
C SER A 419 -2.79 -21.00 3.51
N CYS A 420 -1.47 -21.05 3.51
CA CYS A 420 -0.68 -21.73 4.53
C CYS A 420 -0.05 -20.68 5.44
N THR A 421 0.04 -20.96 6.74
CA THR A 421 0.72 -20.09 7.70
C THR A 421 2.24 -20.10 7.53
N GLU A 422 2.79 -21.16 6.99
CA GLU A 422 4.21 -21.37 6.74
C GLU A 422 4.73 -20.54 5.55
N HIS A 423 3.86 -20.15 4.65
CA HIS A 423 4.23 -19.42 3.44
C HIS A 423 3.54 -18.07 3.34
N TRP A 424 4.29 -17.08 2.88
CA TRP A 424 3.80 -15.76 2.59
C TRP A 424 3.83 -15.49 1.08
N CYS A 425 2.74 -14.95 0.54
CA CYS A 425 2.62 -14.55 -0.87
C CYS A 425 3.16 -15.60 -1.84
N THR A 426 2.59 -16.80 -1.88
CA THR A 426 3.02 -17.93 -2.74
C THR A 426 4.36 -18.56 -2.36
N GLY A 427 4.89 -18.24 -1.19
CA GLY A 427 6.14 -18.79 -0.69
C GLY A 427 7.41 -18.19 -1.32
N ALA A 428 7.30 -17.08 -2.06
CA ALA A 428 8.44 -16.47 -2.74
C ALA A 428 9.63 -16.13 -1.82
N LEU A 429 9.34 -15.83 -0.55
CA LEU A 429 10.35 -15.49 0.46
C LEU A 429 10.49 -16.54 1.56
N THR A 430 9.64 -17.56 1.60
CA THR A 430 9.55 -18.48 2.73
C THR A 430 9.78 -19.94 2.37
N ARG A 431 9.71 -20.34 1.11
CA ARG A 431 9.90 -21.76 0.72
C ARG A 431 11.29 -22.32 0.99
N TRP A 432 12.30 -21.48 1.18
CA TRP A 432 13.64 -21.89 1.60
C TRP A 432 13.75 -22.15 3.10
N GLN A 433 12.71 -21.81 3.86
CA GLN A 433 12.64 -21.95 5.31
C GLN A 433 11.67 -23.06 5.75
N ALA A 434 10.93 -23.65 4.81
CA ALA A 434 9.93 -24.68 5.07
C ALA A 434 10.49 -26.08 4.97
#